data_b342d98593665e3c439a75810cfa2312
#
_entry.id   b342d98593665e3c439a75810cfa2312
#
_cell.length_a   1.000
_cell.length_b   1.000
_cell.length_c   1.000
_cell.angle_alpha   90.00
_cell.angle_beta   90.00
_cell.angle_gamma   90.00
#
_symmetry.space_group_name_H-M   'P 1'
#
loop_
_entity.id
_entity.type
_entity.pdbx_description
1 polymer ?
#
loop_
_entity_poly.entity_id
_entity_poly.type
_entity_poly.pdbx_seq_one_letter_code
_entity_poly.pdbx_strand_id
1 'polypeptide(L)'
;MDLPEGGEMGYLLPVDGDSENLYLSSIDMDELEKISLISKAKHILYLVDACYGGIAAVGSRGLEPEKTPNYIHKITRDKSRQIITAGGRDELVIEKPEWGHSAFTLNLNRGLKEGRADSNSDGVITANELGIFLEEKVTIDSDNQQTPQYGRMTSQEGEFVFIYSENTIVNQQVANNNDSKKMDL
;
A
#
# COMPACT_ATOMS: atom_id res chain seq x y z
N MET A 1 -19.25 -6.89 -13.11
CA MET A 1 -20.70 -6.71 -13.38
C MET A 1 -20.91 -5.27 -13.79
N ASP A 2 -21.43 -5.05 -14.99
CA ASP A 2 -21.67 -3.70 -15.50
C ASP A 2 -22.87 -3.08 -14.80
N LEU A 3 -22.72 -1.85 -14.31
CA LEU A 3 -23.83 -1.08 -13.78
C LEU A 3 -24.63 -0.42 -14.91
N PRO A 4 -25.94 -0.15 -14.72
CA PRO A 4 -26.79 0.46 -15.75
C PRO A 4 -26.30 1.82 -16.27
N GLU A 5 -25.45 2.51 -15.51
CA GLU A 5 -24.84 3.80 -15.86
C GLU A 5 -23.43 3.69 -16.40
N GLY A 6 -22.98 2.47 -16.79
CA GLY A 6 -21.63 2.23 -17.34
C GLY A 6 -20.51 2.18 -16.33
N GLY A 7 -20.82 2.07 -15.04
CA GLY A 7 -19.87 1.75 -13.97
C GLY A 7 -19.64 0.25 -13.87
N GLU A 8 -18.54 -0.15 -13.23
CA GLU A 8 -18.23 -1.55 -12.92
C GLU A 8 -18.00 -1.69 -11.41
N MET A 9 -18.54 -2.78 -10.86
CA MET A 9 -18.28 -3.17 -9.46
C MET A 9 -17.14 -4.16 -9.42
N GLY A 10 -16.17 -3.90 -8.55
CA GLY A 10 -15.08 -4.82 -8.26
C GLY A 10 -15.39 -5.69 -7.05
N TYR A 11 -15.00 -6.95 -7.13
CA TYR A 11 -15.21 -7.94 -6.07
C TYR A 11 -13.91 -8.67 -5.74
N LEU A 12 -13.67 -8.93 -4.46
CA LEU A 12 -12.66 -9.88 -3.99
C LEU A 12 -13.38 -11.21 -3.74
N LEU A 13 -13.07 -12.21 -4.56
CA LEU A 13 -13.68 -13.55 -4.43
C LEU A 13 -12.89 -14.38 -3.40
N PRO A 14 -13.49 -14.74 -2.26
CA PRO A 14 -12.88 -15.67 -1.30
C PRO A 14 -12.70 -17.06 -1.89
N VAL A 15 -11.88 -17.89 -1.24
CA VAL A 15 -11.61 -19.27 -1.69
C VAL A 15 -12.87 -20.17 -1.75
N ASP A 16 -13.86 -19.86 -0.94
CA ASP A 16 -15.17 -20.51 -0.88
C ASP A 16 -16.28 -19.74 -1.61
N GLY A 17 -15.90 -18.69 -2.34
CA GLY A 17 -16.84 -17.86 -3.10
C GLY A 17 -17.28 -18.52 -4.41
N ASP A 18 -18.47 -18.15 -4.85
CA ASP A 18 -19.09 -18.62 -6.10
C ASP A 18 -18.92 -17.56 -7.18
N SER A 19 -18.12 -17.87 -8.22
CA SER A 19 -17.87 -16.97 -9.34
C SER A 19 -19.12 -16.67 -10.20
N GLU A 20 -20.15 -17.52 -10.13
CA GLU A 20 -21.42 -17.27 -10.81
C GLU A 20 -22.35 -16.34 -10.00
N ASN A 21 -22.05 -16.17 -8.70
CA ASN A 21 -22.87 -15.36 -7.80
C ASN A 21 -21.99 -14.42 -6.93
N LEU A 22 -21.23 -13.56 -7.59
CA LEU A 22 -20.28 -12.65 -6.93
C LEU A 22 -20.94 -11.77 -5.87
N TYR A 23 -22.15 -11.28 -6.13
CA TYR A 23 -22.84 -10.35 -5.22
C TYR A 23 -23.12 -10.98 -3.83
N LEU A 24 -23.35 -12.28 -3.74
CA LEU A 24 -23.67 -12.95 -2.47
C LEU A 24 -22.48 -13.63 -1.82
N SER A 25 -21.40 -13.89 -2.58
CA SER A 25 -20.30 -14.74 -2.12
C SER A 25 -18.94 -14.04 -2.10
N SER A 26 -18.87 -12.77 -2.47
CA SER A 26 -17.61 -12.02 -2.52
C SER A 26 -17.68 -10.71 -1.72
N ILE A 27 -16.53 -10.11 -1.49
CA ILE A 27 -16.39 -8.84 -0.82
C ILE A 27 -16.43 -7.74 -1.89
N ASP A 28 -17.42 -6.86 -1.81
CA ASP A 28 -17.53 -5.68 -2.64
C ASP A 28 -16.43 -4.66 -2.25
N MET A 29 -15.77 -4.09 -3.23
CA MET A 29 -14.72 -3.10 -2.99
C MET A 29 -15.25 -1.80 -2.37
N ASP A 30 -16.48 -1.41 -2.67
CA ASP A 30 -17.15 -0.28 -2.00
C ASP A 30 -17.36 -0.56 -0.50
N GLU A 31 -17.46 -1.83 -0.11
CA GLU A 31 -17.54 -2.22 1.29
C GLU A 31 -16.22 -1.96 2.03
N LEU A 32 -15.07 -2.20 1.38
CA LEU A 32 -13.77 -1.84 1.95
C LEU A 32 -13.68 -0.33 2.22
N GLU A 33 -14.19 0.50 1.31
CA GLU A 33 -14.24 1.95 1.53
C GLU A 33 -15.13 2.28 2.72
N LYS A 34 -16.34 1.74 2.78
CA LYS A 34 -17.29 1.96 3.90
C LYS A 34 -16.68 1.51 5.24
N ILE A 35 -16.06 0.32 5.29
CA ILE A 35 -15.36 -0.19 6.48
C ILE A 35 -14.25 0.77 6.89
N SER A 36 -13.49 1.28 5.92
CA SER A 36 -12.40 2.20 6.19
C SER A 36 -12.89 3.54 6.78
N LEU A 37 -14.06 4.02 6.33
CA LEU A 37 -14.65 5.28 6.81
C LEU A 37 -15.15 5.18 8.26
N ILE A 38 -15.75 4.05 8.66
CA ILE A 38 -16.24 3.82 10.03
C ILE A 38 -15.13 3.43 11.01
N SER A 39 -13.96 3.00 10.49
CA SER A 39 -12.83 2.59 11.32
C SER A 39 -12.28 3.77 12.15
N LYS A 40 -11.95 3.50 13.42
CA LYS A 40 -11.26 4.45 14.30
C LYS A 40 -9.77 4.59 14.00
N ALA A 41 -9.19 3.69 13.17
CA ALA A 41 -7.80 3.79 12.78
C ALA A 41 -7.54 5.12 12.08
N LYS A 42 -6.40 5.76 12.41
CA LYS A 42 -6.02 7.03 11.79
C LYS A 42 -5.57 6.79 10.34
N HIS A 43 -4.74 5.79 10.13
CA HIS A 43 -4.23 5.44 8.82
C HIS A 43 -4.58 3.99 8.48
N ILE A 44 -5.07 3.76 7.26
CA ILE A 44 -5.34 2.43 6.70
C ILE A 44 -4.70 2.36 5.32
N LEU A 45 -3.96 1.29 5.09
CA LEU A 45 -3.45 0.90 3.78
C LEU A 45 -3.90 -0.53 3.50
N TYR A 46 -4.61 -0.74 2.41
CA TYR A 46 -4.92 -2.05 1.88
C TYR A 46 -3.84 -2.46 0.88
N LEU A 47 -3.31 -3.67 1.05
CA LEU A 47 -2.39 -4.31 0.12
C LEU A 47 -3.10 -5.56 -0.41
N VAL A 48 -3.50 -5.52 -1.68
CA VAL A 48 -4.35 -6.55 -2.29
C VAL A 48 -3.56 -7.29 -3.36
N ASP A 49 -3.08 -8.49 -3.01
CA ASP A 49 -2.37 -9.38 -3.94
C ASP A 49 -3.38 -10.28 -4.67
N ALA A 50 -4.18 -9.67 -5.52
CA ALA A 50 -5.19 -10.33 -6.33
C ALA A 50 -5.40 -9.58 -7.64
N CYS A 51 -5.87 -10.29 -8.67
CA CYS A 51 -6.32 -9.69 -9.91
C CYS A 51 -7.50 -8.76 -9.62
N TYR A 52 -7.42 -7.51 -10.07
CA TYR A 52 -8.45 -6.55 -9.78
C TYR A 52 -8.83 -5.70 -11.00
N GLY A 53 -10.12 -5.77 -11.38
CA GLY A 53 -10.72 -4.89 -12.35
C GLY A 53 -11.30 -3.63 -11.70
N GLY A 54 -10.54 -2.54 -11.71
CA GLY A 54 -11.09 -1.20 -11.54
C GLY A 54 -11.23 -0.64 -10.13
N ILE A 55 -10.14 -0.14 -9.54
CA ILE A 55 -10.28 0.96 -8.59
C ILE A 55 -10.18 2.26 -9.39
N ALA A 56 -11.19 3.12 -9.27
CA ALA A 56 -10.98 4.53 -9.53
C ALA A 56 -10.14 5.09 -8.37
N ALA A 57 -8.85 4.75 -8.32
CA ALA A 57 -7.93 5.44 -7.46
C ALA A 57 -7.94 6.90 -7.89
N VAL A 58 -8.37 7.79 -7.02
CA VAL A 58 -8.25 9.23 -7.25
C VAL A 58 -6.76 9.52 -7.20
N GLY A 59 -6.12 9.47 -8.36
CA GLY A 59 -4.67 9.60 -8.49
C GLY A 59 -4.21 10.96 -7.98
N SER A 60 -3.39 10.94 -6.97
CA SER A 60 -2.60 12.09 -6.54
C SER A 60 -1.20 11.95 -7.14
N ARG A 61 -0.99 12.43 -8.35
CA ARG A 61 0.35 12.73 -8.86
C ARG A 61 0.81 14.05 -8.24
N GLY A 62 1.22 13.99 -6.99
CA GLY A 62 1.93 15.10 -6.35
C GLY A 62 3.39 15.04 -6.72
N LEU A 63 3.96 16.17 -7.20
CA LEU A 63 5.40 16.39 -7.13
C LEU A 63 5.83 16.17 -5.68
N GLU A 64 6.79 15.29 -5.43
CA GLU A 64 7.31 15.09 -4.09
C GLU A 64 7.96 16.39 -3.59
N PRO A 65 7.42 17.03 -2.55
CA PRO A 65 8.08 18.21 -2.00
C PRO A 65 9.36 17.79 -1.30
N GLU A 66 10.37 18.65 -1.34
CA GLU A 66 11.61 18.49 -0.59
C GLU A 66 11.28 18.23 0.89
N LYS A 67 11.67 17.07 1.42
CA LYS A 67 11.23 16.58 2.73
C LYS A 67 12.01 17.28 3.83
N THR A 68 11.34 18.14 4.58
CA THR A 68 11.87 18.78 5.78
C THR A 68 11.56 17.93 7.02
N PRO A 69 12.24 18.10 8.17
CA PRO A 69 11.97 17.35 9.41
C PRO A 69 10.48 17.37 9.86
N ASN A 70 9.73 18.40 9.48
CA ASN A 70 8.30 18.50 9.76
C ASN A 70 7.41 17.85 8.68
N TYR A 71 7.99 17.34 7.60
CA TYR A 71 7.24 16.76 6.48
C TYR A 71 6.44 15.54 6.92
N ILE A 72 7.08 14.57 7.57
CA ILE A 72 6.42 13.33 8.03
C ILE A 72 5.29 13.66 9.00
N HIS A 73 5.53 14.57 9.96
CA HIS A 73 4.48 15.02 10.87
C HIS A 73 3.30 15.66 10.14
N LYS A 74 3.56 16.43 9.08
CA LYS A 74 2.53 17.08 8.28
C LYS A 74 1.67 16.06 7.52
N ILE A 75 2.29 15.13 6.79
CA ILE A 75 1.56 14.14 5.97
C ILE A 75 0.84 13.09 6.80
N THR A 76 1.31 12.79 8.02
CA THR A 76 0.66 11.85 8.93
C THR A 76 -0.34 12.51 9.88
N ARG A 77 -0.55 13.83 9.79
CA ARG A 77 -1.47 14.56 10.66
C ARG A 77 -2.92 14.14 10.45
N ASP A 78 -3.32 14.02 9.21
CA ASP A 78 -4.70 13.74 8.81
C ASP A 78 -4.91 12.23 8.58
N LYS A 79 -6.16 11.79 8.52
CA LYS A 79 -6.47 10.37 8.24
C LYS A 79 -6.05 9.99 6.83
N SER A 80 -5.58 8.77 6.64
CA SER A 80 -5.36 8.19 5.30
C SER A 80 -6.20 6.93 5.07
N ARG A 81 -6.66 6.78 3.83
CA ARG A 81 -7.37 5.61 3.31
C ARG A 81 -6.80 5.32 1.94
N GLN A 82 -5.85 4.40 1.90
CA GLN A 82 -5.07 4.13 0.70
C GLN A 82 -5.12 2.65 0.35
N ILE A 83 -4.87 2.34 -0.90
CA ILE A 83 -4.85 0.97 -1.42
C ILE A 83 -3.78 0.83 -2.48
N ILE A 84 -3.16 -0.35 -2.51
CA ILE A 84 -2.26 -0.80 -3.57
C ILE A 84 -2.73 -2.19 -3.98
N THR A 85 -2.99 -2.40 -5.26
CA THR A 85 -3.41 -3.69 -5.83
C THR A 85 -2.31 -4.29 -6.68
N ALA A 86 -2.30 -5.60 -6.80
CA ALA A 86 -1.26 -6.32 -7.53
C ALA A 86 -1.26 -6.05 -9.03
N GLY A 87 -2.40 -5.74 -9.63
CA GLY A 87 -2.54 -5.44 -11.06
C GLY A 87 -3.73 -4.56 -11.34
N GLY A 88 -3.82 -4.09 -12.59
CA GLY A 88 -4.95 -3.35 -13.13
C GLY A 88 -6.07 -4.26 -13.61
N ARG A 89 -7.02 -3.64 -14.36
CA ARG A 89 -8.13 -4.36 -14.97
C ARG A 89 -7.59 -5.36 -15.99
N ASP A 90 -8.18 -6.56 -16.01
CA ASP A 90 -7.88 -7.63 -16.97
C ASP A 90 -6.44 -8.18 -16.92
N GLU A 91 -5.66 -7.80 -15.92
CA GLU A 91 -4.32 -8.32 -15.67
C GLU A 91 -4.37 -9.49 -14.68
N LEU A 92 -3.58 -10.53 -14.97
CA LEU A 92 -3.44 -11.68 -14.06
C LEU A 92 -2.27 -11.47 -13.10
N VAL A 93 -2.42 -11.92 -11.87
CA VAL A 93 -1.29 -11.99 -10.93
C VAL A 93 -0.31 -13.06 -11.42
N ILE A 94 0.93 -12.65 -11.64
CA ILE A 94 1.99 -13.55 -12.12
C ILE A 94 2.72 -14.17 -10.94
N GLU A 95 2.76 -15.49 -10.93
CA GLU A 95 3.52 -16.30 -9.97
C GLU A 95 4.55 -17.14 -10.73
N LYS A 96 5.77 -17.21 -10.21
CA LYS A 96 6.81 -18.10 -10.72
C LYS A 96 7.32 -19.00 -9.58
N PRO A 97 7.53 -20.30 -9.83
CA PRO A 97 7.98 -21.25 -8.80
C PRO A 97 9.27 -20.81 -8.09
N GLU A 98 10.20 -20.18 -8.81
CA GLU A 98 11.47 -19.70 -8.29
C GLU A 98 11.31 -18.53 -7.29
N TRP A 99 10.19 -17.82 -7.31
CA TRP A 99 9.90 -16.74 -6.37
C TRP A 99 9.23 -17.24 -5.09
N GLY A 100 8.48 -18.34 -5.19
CA GLY A 100 7.65 -18.86 -4.10
C GLY A 100 6.48 -17.96 -3.73
N HIS A 101 6.26 -16.90 -4.50
CA HIS A 101 5.24 -15.85 -4.29
C HIS A 101 4.82 -15.26 -5.64
N SER A 102 3.79 -14.41 -5.61
CA SER A 102 3.49 -13.53 -6.74
C SER A 102 4.61 -12.50 -6.96
N ALA A 103 4.67 -11.91 -8.16
CA ALA A 103 5.55 -10.78 -8.46
C ALA A 103 5.30 -9.61 -7.51
N PHE A 104 4.04 -9.38 -7.12
CA PHE A 104 3.65 -8.34 -6.18
C PHE A 104 4.21 -8.59 -4.77
N THR A 105 3.95 -9.76 -4.19
CA THR A 105 4.47 -10.12 -2.85
C THR A 105 6.00 -10.17 -2.83
N LEU A 106 6.66 -10.66 -3.88
CA LEU A 106 8.12 -10.61 -4.00
C LEU A 106 8.66 -9.18 -3.87
N ASN A 107 8.10 -8.26 -4.65
CA ASN A 107 8.56 -6.87 -4.66
C ASN A 107 8.10 -6.09 -3.43
N LEU A 108 6.96 -6.41 -2.84
CA LEU A 108 6.54 -5.88 -1.55
C LEU A 108 7.58 -6.21 -0.45
N ASN A 109 8.06 -7.44 -0.40
CA ASN A 109 9.12 -7.84 0.53
C ASN A 109 10.43 -7.08 0.27
N ARG A 110 10.86 -6.94 -0.99
CA ARG A 110 12.05 -6.15 -1.36
C ARG A 110 11.89 -4.67 -0.98
N GLY A 111 10.73 -4.09 -1.28
CA GLY A 111 10.44 -2.69 -0.95
C GLY A 111 10.51 -2.41 0.54
N LEU A 112 9.84 -3.22 1.35
CA LEU A 112 9.70 -2.98 2.79
C LEU A 112 10.84 -3.54 3.64
N LYS A 113 11.27 -4.79 3.40
CA LYS A 113 12.31 -5.42 4.25
C LYS A 113 13.71 -4.97 3.90
N GLU A 114 13.98 -4.76 2.60
CA GLU A 114 15.29 -4.32 2.12
C GLU A 114 15.36 -2.78 1.96
N GLY A 115 14.27 -2.07 2.25
CA GLY A 115 14.17 -0.61 2.17
C GLY A 115 14.24 -0.03 0.76
N ARG A 116 14.07 -0.86 -0.27
CA ARG A 116 14.24 -0.42 -1.66
C ARG A 116 13.15 0.56 -2.13
N ALA A 117 12.03 0.64 -1.42
CA ALA A 117 10.98 1.60 -1.70
C ALA A 117 11.23 2.97 -1.05
N ASP A 118 12.24 3.12 -0.19
CA ASP A 118 12.69 4.40 0.37
C ASP A 118 13.50 5.15 -0.69
N SER A 119 12.79 5.86 -1.56
CA SER A 119 13.37 6.50 -2.76
C SER A 119 14.31 7.66 -2.45
N ASN A 120 14.14 8.29 -1.29
CA ASN A 120 14.89 9.48 -0.87
C ASN A 120 15.84 9.20 0.31
N SER A 121 15.89 7.97 0.79
CA SER A 121 16.77 7.52 1.89
C SER A 121 16.57 8.30 3.20
N ASP A 122 15.30 8.71 3.49
CA ASP A 122 14.97 9.41 4.73
C ASP A 122 14.60 8.46 5.89
N GLY A 123 14.60 7.14 5.64
CA GLY A 123 14.25 6.11 6.62
C GLY A 123 12.75 5.91 6.79
N VAL A 124 11.92 6.51 5.94
CA VAL A 124 10.46 6.37 5.94
C VAL A 124 9.99 6.02 4.54
N ILE A 125 9.20 4.96 4.44
CA ILE A 125 8.55 4.58 3.18
C ILE A 125 7.10 5.00 3.26
N THR A 126 6.69 5.96 2.45
CA THR A 126 5.29 6.35 2.29
C THR A 126 4.54 5.34 1.44
N ALA A 127 3.20 5.27 1.57
CA ALA A 127 2.40 4.43 0.69
C ALA A 127 2.56 4.83 -0.79
N ASN A 128 2.79 6.11 -1.06
CA ASN A 128 3.06 6.60 -2.41
C ASN A 128 4.39 6.08 -2.96
N GLU A 129 5.48 6.14 -2.19
CA GLU A 129 6.80 5.59 -2.58
C GLU A 129 6.71 4.08 -2.82
N LEU A 130 6.02 3.37 -1.91
CA LEU A 130 5.78 1.93 -2.08
C LEU A 130 4.98 1.64 -3.35
N GLY A 131 3.94 2.43 -3.63
CA GLY A 131 3.13 2.30 -4.85
C GLY A 131 3.95 2.48 -6.13
N ILE A 132 4.75 3.55 -6.21
CA ILE A 132 5.65 3.82 -7.34
C ILE A 132 6.66 2.68 -7.52
N PHE A 133 7.28 2.23 -6.43
CA PHE A 133 8.24 1.13 -6.46
C PHE A 133 7.60 -0.17 -6.96
N LEU A 134 6.41 -0.51 -6.45
CA LEU A 134 5.70 -1.72 -6.87
C LEU A 134 5.23 -1.64 -8.33
N GLU A 135 4.68 -0.50 -8.77
CA GLU A 135 4.28 -0.28 -10.15
C GLU A 135 5.45 -0.58 -11.11
N GLU A 136 6.63 -0.02 -10.85
CA GLU A 136 7.82 -0.23 -11.70
C GLU A 136 8.33 -1.68 -11.63
N LYS A 137 8.58 -2.20 -10.41
CA LYS A 137 9.31 -3.46 -10.25
C LYS A 137 8.46 -4.69 -10.59
N VAL A 138 7.18 -4.66 -10.26
CA VAL A 138 6.26 -5.75 -10.62
C VAL A 138 6.04 -5.79 -12.12
N THR A 139 5.89 -4.62 -12.77
CA THR A 139 5.76 -4.56 -14.23
C THR A 139 6.97 -5.15 -14.94
N ILE A 140 8.19 -4.85 -14.45
CA ILE A 140 9.42 -5.43 -15.01
C ILE A 140 9.49 -6.94 -14.76
N ASP A 141 9.32 -7.39 -13.52
CA ASP A 141 9.48 -8.81 -13.14
C ASP A 141 8.39 -9.72 -13.77
N SER A 142 7.24 -9.15 -14.08
CA SER A 142 6.13 -9.83 -14.77
C SER A 142 6.20 -9.78 -16.30
N ASP A 143 7.29 -9.27 -16.89
CA ASP A 143 7.41 -9.07 -18.34
C ASP A 143 6.27 -8.20 -18.92
N ASN A 144 5.88 -7.14 -18.21
CA ASN A 144 4.79 -6.21 -18.55
C ASN A 144 3.38 -6.85 -18.59
N GLN A 145 3.18 -7.96 -17.88
CA GLN A 145 1.87 -8.63 -17.83
C GLN A 145 1.05 -8.20 -16.61
N GLN A 146 1.67 -7.51 -15.64
CA GLN A 146 1.04 -7.10 -14.39
C GLN A 146 1.56 -5.73 -13.97
N THR A 147 0.66 -4.76 -13.76
CA THR A 147 1.00 -3.39 -13.40
C THR A 147 0.20 -2.98 -12.16
N PRO A 148 0.81 -2.97 -10.97
CA PRO A 148 0.16 -2.53 -9.73
C PRO A 148 -0.50 -1.17 -9.88
N GLN A 149 -1.66 -1.02 -9.24
CA GLN A 149 -2.36 0.25 -9.14
C GLN A 149 -2.34 0.71 -7.70
N TYR A 150 -2.21 2.01 -7.46
CA TYR A 150 -2.20 2.56 -6.11
C TYR A 150 -2.89 3.92 -6.07
N GLY A 151 -3.42 4.26 -4.90
CA GLY A 151 -4.07 5.56 -4.73
C GLY A 151 -4.84 5.69 -3.43
N ARG A 152 -5.62 6.78 -3.37
CA ARG A 152 -6.50 7.09 -2.26
C ARG A 152 -7.89 6.54 -2.53
N MET A 153 -8.51 5.96 -1.51
CA MET A 153 -9.89 5.48 -1.56
C MET A 153 -10.90 6.60 -1.21
N THR A 154 -10.43 7.64 -0.55
CA THR A 154 -11.27 8.75 -0.08
C THR A 154 -10.58 10.08 -0.31
N SER A 155 -11.29 11.19 -0.10
CA SER A 155 -10.76 12.56 -0.17
C SER A 155 -9.84 12.94 1.02
N GLN A 156 -9.56 12.02 1.94
CA GLN A 156 -8.67 12.27 3.06
C GLN A 156 -7.22 12.37 2.61
N GLU A 157 -6.51 13.41 3.04
CA GLU A 157 -5.18 13.77 2.50
C GLU A 157 -4.00 13.21 3.31
N GLY A 158 -4.23 12.52 4.42
CA GLY A 158 -3.19 11.87 5.21
C GLY A 158 -2.41 10.82 4.41
N GLU A 159 -1.24 10.45 4.88
CA GLU A 159 -0.37 9.46 4.26
C GLU A 159 -0.11 8.30 5.21
N PHE A 160 -0.19 7.06 4.72
CA PHE A 160 0.30 5.90 5.45
C PHE A 160 1.81 5.82 5.29
N VAL A 161 2.52 5.54 6.38
CA VAL A 161 3.98 5.46 6.36
C VAL A 161 4.47 4.21 7.08
N PHE A 162 5.54 3.61 6.56
CA PHE A 162 6.35 2.63 7.24
C PHE A 162 7.65 3.31 7.70
N ILE A 163 8.06 3.07 8.94
CA ILE A 163 9.36 3.54 9.42
C ILE A 163 10.37 2.45 9.07
N TYR A 164 11.21 2.75 8.09
CA TYR A 164 12.31 1.90 7.68
C TYR A 164 13.61 2.57 8.13
N SER A 165 14.25 2.01 9.13
CA SER A 165 15.48 2.57 9.63
C SER A 165 16.38 1.47 10.16
N GLU A 166 17.47 1.18 9.46
CA GLU A 166 18.61 0.47 10.05
C GLU A 166 19.22 1.28 11.20
N ASN A 167 19.10 2.61 11.18
CA ASN A 167 19.64 3.52 12.20
C ASN A 167 18.67 3.82 13.35
N THR A 168 17.38 3.58 13.25
CA THR A 168 16.43 3.89 14.34
C THR A 168 16.59 2.94 15.51
N ILE A 169 16.95 1.68 15.28
CA ILE A 169 17.23 0.70 16.35
C ILE A 169 18.48 1.13 17.13
N VAL A 170 19.51 1.58 16.44
CA VAL A 170 20.76 2.04 17.07
C VAL A 170 20.53 3.34 17.85
N ASN A 171 19.78 4.30 17.30
CA ASN A 171 19.50 5.58 17.96
C ASN A 171 18.55 5.44 19.16
N GLN A 172 17.57 4.55 19.12
CA GLN A 172 16.71 4.26 20.28
C GLN A 172 17.47 3.54 21.38
N GLN A 173 18.40 2.65 21.06
CA GLN A 173 19.26 2.00 22.06
C GLN A 173 20.24 3.01 22.70
N VAL A 174 20.78 3.95 21.92
CA VAL A 174 21.66 5.01 22.44
C VAL A 174 20.88 6.00 23.30
N ALA A 175 19.66 6.38 22.92
CA ALA A 175 18.81 7.27 23.71
C ALA A 175 18.40 6.63 25.05
N ASN A 176 17.96 5.36 25.02
CA ASN A 176 17.55 4.62 26.22
C ASN A 176 18.74 4.37 27.17
N ASN A 177 19.96 4.16 26.64
CA ASN A 177 21.17 3.99 27.46
C ASN A 177 21.66 5.31 28.10
N ASN A 178 21.35 6.46 27.48
CA ASN A 178 21.67 7.77 28.03
C ASN A 178 20.68 8.23 29.13
N ASP A 179 19.42 7.83 29.03
CA ASP A 179 18.41 8.13 30.05
C ASP A 179 18.58 7.26 31.29
N SER A 180 18.98 5.99 31.15
CA SER A 180 19.28 5.13 32.30
C SER A 180 20.51 5.60 33.08
N LYS A 181 21.52 6.20 32.43
CA LYS A 181 22.69 6.78 33.10
C LYS A 181 22.42 8.11 33.82
N LYS A 182 21.31 8.79 33.53
CA LYS A 182 20.89 10.02 34.23
C LYS A 182 20.06 9.77 35.50
N MET A 183 19.57 8.53 35.69
CA MET A 183 18.79 8.16 36.87
C MET A 183 19.64 7.60 38.03
N ASP A 184 20.93 7.37 37.82
CA ASP A 184 21.87 6.84 38.83
C ASP A 184 22.84 7.91 39.37
N LEU A 185 22.51 9.20 39.27
CA LEU A 185 23.22 10.34 39.86
C LEU A 185 22.21 11.19 40.64
#